data_ee3f9a8a05f296e21722db2700a63ad3
#
_entry.id   ee3f9a8a05f296e21722db2700a63ad3
#
_cell.length_a   1.000
_cell.length_b   1.000
_cell.length_c   1.000
_cell.angle_alpha   90.00
_cell.angle_beta   90.00
_cell.angle_gamma   90.00
#
_symmetry.space_group_name_H-M   'P 1'
#
loop_
_entity.id
_entity.type
_entity.pdbx_description
1 polymer ?
#
loop_
_entity_poly.entity_id
_entity_poly.type
_entity_poly.pdbx_seq_one_letter_code
_entity_poly.pdbx_strand_id
1 'polypeptide(L)'
;MKANQDKKAAGSHGFMSEAIREAHAGVKKGHGGPFGAVIVRNGKVISGAHNMVVKNKEPTAHAEVMVIRKAAKKLKRWDLSECELYTTCEPCPMCLGAILWSRIKKVHYGCTREDAEEIGFNDSEYYKEISKLCKPRKGKSKTSKPRAGKRESSKAESKYKSKLIEIKSSSRQECLEVFREWKNKKGRVVY
;
A
#
# COMPACT_ATOMS: atom_id res chain seq x y z
N MET A 1 -6.34 -23.75 33.08
CA MET A 1 -5.88 -24.33 31.82
C MET A 1 -6.98 -24.25 30.75
N LYS A 2 -7.24 -23.10 30.12
CA LYS A 2 -8.10 -22.92 28.93
C LYS A 2 -7.84 -21.53 28.36
N ALA A 3 -6.75 -21.31 27.62
CA ALA A 3 -6.49 -20.11 26.87
C ALA A 3 -5.40 -20.37 25.81
N ASN A 4 -5.61 -21.32 24.89
CA ASN A 4 -4.62 -21.55 23.84
C ASN A 4 -5.18 -22.29 22.62
N GLN A 5 -6.39 -21.98 22.13
CA GLN A 5 -6.95 -22.65 20.94
C GLN A 5 -7.46 -21.75 19.81
N ASP A 6 -7.28 -20.40 19.82
CA ASP A 6 -7.78 -19.53 18.76
C ASP A 6 -6.69 -18.81 17.98
N LYS A 7 -5.60 -19.49 17.61
CA LYS A 7 -4.63 -18.99 16.59
C LYS A 7 -4.64 -19.89 15.35
N LYS A 8 -5.82 -20.19 14.83
CA LYS A 8 -5.96 -20.73 13.50
C LYS A 8 -5.56 -19.64 12.50
N ALA A 9 -4.67 -19.98 11.56
CA ALA A 9 -4.14 -19.05 10.56
C ALA A 9 -5.24 -18.18 9.96
N ALA A 10 -5.22 -16.88 10.27
CA ALA A 10 -6.10 -15.92 9.65
C ALA A 10 -5.76 -15.90 8.16
N GLY A 11 -6.70 -16.28 7.30
CA GLY A 11 -6.56 -16.13 5.85
C GLY A 11 -6.36 -14.66 5.47
N SER A 12 -6.12 -14.36 4.20
CA SER A 12 -5.87 -12.99 3.70
C SER A 12 -6.88 -11.94 4.20
N HIS A 13 -8.14 -12.31 4.39
CA HIS A 13 -9.17 -11.46 5.01
C HIS A 13 -8.83 -11.06 6.45
N GLY A 14 -8.27 -11.94 7.27
CA GLY A 14 -7.91 -11.61 8.63
C GLY A 14 -6.77 -10.59 8.73
N PHE A 15 -5.80 -10.62 7.80
CA PHE A 15 -4.70 -9.65 7.80
C PHE A 15 -5.14 -8.28 7.29
N MET A 16 -6.05 -8.22 6.33
CA MET A 16 -6.63 -6.95 5.90
C MET A 16 -7.47 -6.32 7.03
N SER A 17 -8.22 -7.12 7.80
CA SER A 17 -8.96 -6.61 8.96
C SER A 17 -8.04 -5.97 10.00
N GLU A 18 -6.81 -6.50 10.17
CA GLU A 18 -5.79 -5.86 11.02
C GLU A 18 -5.34 -4.50 10.45
N ALA A 19 -5.11 -4.40 9.13
CA ALA A 19 -4.77 -3.13 8.49
C ALA A 19 -5.91 -2.11 8.63
N ILE A 20 -7.16 -2.55 8.47
CA ILE A 20 -8.37 -1.72 8.68
C ILE A 20 -8.45 -1.22 10.13
N ARG A 21 -8.18 -2.06 11.13
CA ARG A 21 -8.13 -1.63 12.54
C ARG A 21 -7.07 -0.58 12.81
N GLU A 22 -5.90 -0.71 12.19
CA GLU A 22 -4.86 0.33 12.25
C GLU A 22 -5.36 1.64 11.63
N ALA A 23 -6.01 1.60 10.47
CA ALA A 23 -6.55 2.79 9.82
C ALA A 23 -7.58 3.50 10.72
N HIS A 24 -8.57 2.77 11.26
CA HIS A 24 -9.54 3.32 12.21
C HIS A 24 -8.85 3.95 13.44
N ALA A 25 -7.84 3.28 14.00
CA ALA A 25 -7.09 3.81 15.14
C ALA A 25 -6.40 5.15 14.79
N GLY A 26 -5.83 5.28 13.60
CA GLY A 26 -5.23 6.52 13.10
C GLY A 26 -6.25 7.63 12.92
N VAL A 27 -7.37 7.33 12.28
CA VAL A 27 -8.50 8.27 12.08
C VAL A 27 -9.03 8.76 13.43
N LYS A 28 -9.33 7.85 14.35
CA LYS A 28 -9.82 8.21 15.68
C LYS A 28 -8.90 9.17 16.42
N LYS A 29 -7.59 8.95 16.36
CA LYS A 29 -6.56 9.77 17.01
C LYS A 29 -6.22 11.06 16.27
N GLY A 30 -6.68 11.26 15.02
CA GLY A 30 -6.32 12.41 14.21
C GLY A 30 -4.86 12.42 13.75
N HIS A 31 -4.25 11.25 13.59
CA HIS A 31 -2.82 11.14 13.27
C HIS A 31 -2.50 11.42 11.80
N GLY A 32 -3.48 11.32 10.90
CA GLY A 32 -3.35 11.56 9.47
C GLY A 32 -4.52 10.99 8.68
N GLY A 33 -4.31 10.68 7.41
CA GLY A 33 -5.30 10.09 6.53
C GLY A 33 -5.75 8.67 6.93
N PRO A 34 -6.82 8.14 6.29
CA PRO A 34 -7.51 6.91 6.69
C PRO A 34 -6.79 5.64 6.19
N PHE A 35 -5.48 5.60 6.37
CA PHE A 35 -4.63 4.55 5.81
C PHE A 35 -3.98 3.72 6.92
N GLY A 36 -4.05 2.40 6.76
CA GLY A 36 -3.46 1.44 7.68
C GLY A 36 -2.78 0.31 6.92
N ALA A 37 -1.73 -0.27 7.50
CA ALA A 37 -1.00 -1.36 6.90
C ALA A 37 -0.45 -2.34 7.94
N VAL A 38 -0.29 -3.60 7.53
CA VAL A 38 0.39 -4.63 8.31
C VAL A 38 1.41 -5.39 7.48
N ILE A 39 2.49 -5.82 8.11
CA ILE A 39 3.47 -6.76 7.55
C ILE A 39 3.23 -8.12 8.17
N VAL A 40 3.12 -9.13 7.30
CA VAL A 40 2.89 -10.53 7.66
C VAL A 40 4.10 -11.37 7.21
N ARG A 41 4.50 -12.33 8.04
CA ARG A 41 5.54 -13.32 7.73
C ARG A 41 5.11 -14.67 8.28
N ASN A 42 5.13 -15.71 7.45
CA ASN A 42 4.74 -17.07 7.84
C ASN A 42 3.37 -17.12 8.55
N GLY A 43 2.36 -16.43 7.99
CA GLY A 43 1.00 -16.40 8.54
C GLY A 43 0.85 -15.66 9.88
N LYS A 44 1.83 -14.83 10.29
CA LYS A 44 1.79 -14.04 11.53
C LYS A 44 2.03 -12.57 11.25
N VAL A 45 1.24 -11.70 11.89
CA VAL A 45 1.46 -10.25 11.85
C VAL A 45 2.75 -9.91 12.60
N ILE A 46 3.71 -9.33 11.90
CA ILE A 46 4.99 -8.86 12.45
C ILE A 46 4.84 -7.45 13.02
N SER A 47 4.18 -6.57 12.27
CA SER A 47 3.96 -5.18 12.65
C SER A 47 2.69 -4.64 12.04
N GLY A 48 2.09 -3.62 12.68
CA GLY A 48 1.00 -2.81 12.18
C GLY A 48 1.32 -1.34 12.32
N ALA A 49 0.79 -0.52 11.43
CA ALA A 49 0.93 0.93 11.46
C ALA A 49 -0.21 1.61 10.70
N HIS A 50 -0.46 2.86 11.03
CA HIS A 50 -1.35 3.74 10.30
C HIS A 50 -0.61 5.01 9.87
N ASN A 51 -1.24 5.81 9.06
CA ASN A 51 -0.71 7.08 8.61
C ASN A 51 -0.45 8.03 9.79
N MET A 52 0.75 8.61 9.82
CA MET A 52 1.23 9.45 10.92
C MET A 52 1.67 10.84 10.45
N VAL A 53 1.34 11.23 9.22
CA VAL A 53 1.82 12.47 8.57
C VAL A 53 1.50 13.69 9.43
N VAL A 54 0.25 13.85 9.85
CA VAL A 54 -0.20 15.02 10.62
C VAL A 54 0.43 15.04 11.99
N LYS A 55 0.43 13.90 12.70
CA LYS A 55 1.00 13.80 14.04
C LYS A 55 2.49 14.06 14.08
N ASN A 56 3.23 13.47 13.15
CA ASN A 56 4.69 13.56 13.13
C ASN A 56 5.18 14.82 12.40
N LYS A 57 4.30 15.53 11.67
CA LYS A 57 4.66 16.62 10.73
C LYS A 57 5.71 16.12 9.73
N GLU A 58 5.53 14.90 9.24
CA GLU A 58 6.51 14.22 8.39
C GLU A 58 5.77 13.61 7.17
N PRO A 59 5.97 14.19 5.95
CA PRO A 59 5.17 13.85 4.77
C PRO A 59 5.36 12.42 4.29
N THR A 60 6.44 11.74 4.65
CA THR A 60 6.67 10.35 4.26
C THR A 60 6.12 9.33 5.25
N ALA A 61 5.51 9.76 6.37
CA ALA A 61 4.97 8.89 7.41
C ALA A 61 3.66 8.18 7.02
N HIS A 62 3.57 7.69 5.77
CA HIS A 62 2.48 6.86 5.29
C HIS A 62 2.46 5.49 6.01
N ALA A 63 1.30 4.86 6.06
CA ALA A 63 1.11 3.59 6.77
C ALA A 63 2.11 2.51 6.33
N GLU A 64 2.34 2.38 5.03
CA GLU A 64 3.26 1.40 4.43
C GLU A 64 4.71 1.67 4.82
N VAL A 65 5.15 2.93 4.76
CA VAL A 65 6.51 3.32 5.17
C VAL A 65 6.71 3.06 6.67
N MET A 66 5.72 3.44 7.48
CA MET A 66 5.76 3.23 8.92
C MET A 66 5.80 1.74 9.29
N VAL A 67 5.02 0.90 8.61
CA VAL A 67 4.99 -0.53 8.92
C VAL A 67 6.26 -1.25 8.46
N ILE A 68 6.85 -0.85 7.33
CA ILE A 68 8.14 -1.35 6.84
C ILE A 68 9.25 -1.01 7.86
N ARG A 69 9.33 0.24 8.32
CA ARG A 69 10.28 0.67 9.36
C ARG A 69 10.15 -0.16 10.64
N LYS A 70 8.92 -0.37 11.12
CA LYS A 70 8.65 -1.20 12.32
C LYS A 70 9.04 -2.66 12.11
N ALA A 71 8.71 -3.25 10.95
CA ALA A 71 9.05 -4.64 10.63
C ALA A 71 10.58 -4.83 10.56
N ALA A 72 11.28 -3.96 9.81
CA ALA A 72 12.73 -4.01 9.68
C ALA A 72 13.44 -3.91 11.04
N LYS A 73 13.00 -2.97 11.90
CA LYS A 73 13.51 -2.85 13.27
C LYS A 73 13.25 -4.11 14.10
N LYS A 74 12.03 -4.65 14.05
CA LYS A 74 11.63 -5.85 14.83
C LYS A 74 12.39 -7.09 14.38
N LEU A 75 12.58 -7.25 13.07
CA LEU A 75 13.30 -8.39 12.48
C LEU A 75 14.83 -8.17 12.45
N LYS A 76 15.31 -6.98 12.84
CA LYS A 76 16.73 -6.57 12.81
C LYS A 76 17.40 -6.78 11.46
N ARG A 77 16.66 -6.49 10.38
CA ARG A 77 17.14 -6.62 9.00
C ARG A 77 16.38 -5.69 8.04
N TRP A 78 16.99 -5.33 6.92
CA TRP A 78 16.41 -4.49 5.87
C TRP A 78 15.70 -5.31 4.78
N ASP A 79 16.08 -6.57 4.56
CA ASP A 79 15.47 -7.47 3.59
C ASP A 79 14.22 -8.11 4.18
N LEU A 80 13.06 -7.79 3.59
CA LEU A 80 11.74 -8.28 3.98
C LEU A 80 11.13 -9.17 2.88
N SER A 81 11.96 -9.81 2.05
CA SER A 81 11.53 -10.62 0.88
C SER A 81 10.61 -11.80 1.22
N GLU A 82 10.64 -12.28 2.47
CA GLU A 82 9.77 -13.34 2.99
C GLU A 82 8.44 -12.80 3.55
N CYS A 83 8.26 -11.47 3.54
CA CYS A 83 7.09 -10.84 4.10
C CYS A 83 6.06 -10.50 3.01
N GLU A 84 4.81 -10.36 3.45
CA GLU A 84 3.70 -9.86 2.66
C GLU A 84 3.20 -8.55 3.29
N LEU A 85 2.82 -7.59 2.48
CA LEU A 85 2.20 -6.34 2.92
C LEU A 85 0.70 -6.38 2.65
N TYR A 86 -0.08 -5.99 3.65
CA TYR A 86 -1.51 -5.70 3.52
C TYR A 86 -1.71 -4.23 3.84
N THR A 87 -2.35 -3.47 2.96
CA THR A 87 -2.61 -2.03 3.10
C THR A 87 -4.04 -1.70 2.69
N THR A 88 -4.67 -0.76 3.38
CA THR A 88 -6.06 -0.39 3.13
C THR A 88 -6.27 0.36 1.82
N CYS A 89 -5.20 0.84 1.18
CA CYS A 89 -5.24 1.51 -0.11
C CYS A 89 -4.09 1.06 -1.01
N GLU A 90 -4.27 1.18 -2.32
CA GLU A 90 -3.22 1.00 -3.31
C GLU A 90 -2.03 1.91 -2.98
N PRO A 91 -0.79 1.37 -2.89
CA PRO A 91 0.37 2.17 -2.51
C PRO A 91 0.63 3.33 -3.49
N CYS A 92 0.86 4.53 -2.96
CA CYS A 92 1.33 5.66 -3.77
C CYS A 92 2.75 5.42 -4.31
N PRO A 93 3.27 6.24 -5.24
CA PRO A 93 4.61 6.00 -5.82
C PRO A 93 5.74 5.95 -4.79
N MET A 94 5.69 6.77 -3.74
CA MET A 94 6.67 6.75 -2.65
C MET A 94 6.63 5.43 -1.89
N CYS A 95 5.43 4.96 -1.52
CA CYS A 95 5.24 3.71 -0.81
C CYS A 95 5.64 2.51 -1.67
N LEU A 96 5.30 2.54 -2.97
CA LEU A 96 5.72 1.51 -3.92
C LEU A 96 7.26 1.43 -4.00
N GLY A 97 7.95 2.57 -4.05
CA GLY A 97 9.41 2.62 -3.97
C GLY A 97 9.95 1.99 -2.69
N ALA A 98 9.37 2.31 -1.53
CA ALA A 98 9.77 1.73 -0.25
C ALA A 98 9.55 0.20 -0.19
N ILE A 99 8.43 -0.28 -0.74
CA ILE A 99 8.10 -1.71 -0.86
C ILE A 99 9.16 -2.43 -1.71
N LEU A 100 9.50 -1.89 -2.88
CA LEU A 100 10.52 -2.46 -3.76
C LEU A 100 11.91 -2.47 -3.10
N TRP A 101 12.31 -1.39 -2.44
CA TRP A 101 13.58 -1.32 -1.70
C TRP A 101 13.64 -2.29 -0.53
N SER A 102 12.52 -2.56 0.14
CA SER A 102 12.44 -3.59 1.20
C SER A 102 12.37 -5.02 0.67
N ARG A 103 12.31 -5.21 -0.66
CA ARG A 103 12.22 -6.50 -1.37
C ARG A 103 10.94 -7.30 -1.10
N ILE A 104 9.89 -6.67 -0.57
CA ILE A 104 8.58 -7.29 -0.43
C ILE A 104 8.03 -7.61 -1.82
N LYS A 105 7.60 -8.87 -2.04
CA LYS A 105 7.16 -9.36 -3.34
C LYS A 105 5.65 -9.51 -3.47
N LYS A 106 4.91 -9.50 -2.36
CA LYS A 106 3.45 -9.66 -2.35
C LYS A 106 2.81 -8.50 -1.61
N VAL A 107 1.89 -7.82 -2.28
CA VAL A 107 1.11 -6.71 -1.73
C VAL A 107 -0.37 -6.98 -1.95
N HIS A 108 -1.14 -6.85 -0.88
CA HIS A 108 -2.60 -6.89 -0.89
C HIS A 108 -3.11 -5.51 -0.51
N TYR A 109 -3.99 -4.94 -1.33
CA TYR A 109 -4.56 -3.62 -1.07
C TYR A 109 -6.09 -3.65 -1.11
N GLY A 110 -6.72 -2.71 -0.41
CA GLY A 110 -8.18 -2.56 -0.38
C GLY A 110 -8.70 -1.57 -1.41
N CYS A 111 -8.77 -0.29 -1.05
CA CYS A 111 -9.22 0.81 -1.90
C CYS A 111 -8.24 1.07 -3.04
N THR A 112 -8.73 1.55 -4.16
CA THR A 112 -7.91 1.98 -5.28
C THR A 112 -7.42 3.43 -5.09
N ARG A 113 -6.52 3.88 -5.95
CA ARG A 113 -6.08 5.29 -5.97
C ARG A 113 -7.21 6.25 -6.34
N GLU A 114 -8.17 5.81 -7.16
CA GLU A 114 -9.36 6.57 -7.51
C GLU A 114 -10.25 6.76 -6.28
N ASP A 115 -10.41 5.72 -5.44
CA ASP A 115 -11.13 5.84 -4.16
C ASP A 115 -10.45 6.86 -3.23
N ALA A 116 -9.10 6.91 -3.22
CA ALA A 116 -8.34 7.88 -2.43
C ALA A 116 -8.51 9.32 -2.97
N GLU A 117 -8.56 9.47 -4.30
CA GLU A 117 -8.81 10.76 -4.96
C GLU A 117 -10.19 11.34 -4.59
N GLU A 118 -11.24 10.49 -4.50
CA GLU A 118 -12.58 10.90 -4.08
C GLU A 118 -12.65 11.51 -2.67
N ILE A 119 -11.69 11.19 -1.82
CA ILE A 119 -11.59 11.74 -0.46
C ILE A 119 -10.50 12.80 -0.31
N GLY A 120 -9.83 13.18 -1.42
CA GLY A 120 -8.90 14.32 -1.50
C GLY A 120 -7.42 13.95 -1.57
N PHE A 121 -7.04 12.67 -1.68
CA PHE A 121 -5.64 12.25 -1.84
C PHE A 121 -5.34 11.91 -3.30
N ASN A 122 -4.66 12.82 -4.02
CA ASN A 122 -4.48 12.76 -5.48
C ASN A 122 -3.19 12.02 -5.91
N ASP A 123 -3.09 10.74 -5.58
CA ASP A 123 -1.93 9.90 -5.97
C ASP A 123 -1.83 9.70 -7.49
N SER A 124 -2.95 9.78 -8.21
CA SER A 124 -3.00 9.60 -9.66
C SER A 124 -2.16 10.65 -10.40
N GLU A 125 -2.09 11.88 -9.89
CA GLU A 125 -1.27 12.94 -10.46
C GLU A 125 0.23 12.65 -10.30
N TYR A 126 0.65 12.17 -9.14
CA TYR A 126 2.04 11.80 -8.89
C TYR A 126 2.51 10.66 -9.81
N TYR A 127 1.68 9.66 -10.08
CA TYR A 127 1.99 8.61 -11.04
C TYR A 127 2.17 9.16 -12.46
N LYS A 128 1.34 10.12 -12.89
CA LYS A 128 1.46 10.79 -14.19
C LYS A 128 2.77 11.57 -14.29
N GLU A 129 3.13 12.34 -13.26
CA GLU A 129 4.36 13.13 -13.25
C GLU A 129 5.61 12.25 -13.25
N ILE A 130 5.68 11.23 -12.40
CA ILE A 130 6.80 10.29 -12.37
C ILE A 130 6.94 9.58 -13.73
N SER A 131 5.83 9.18 -14.36
CA SER A 131 5.85 8.58 -15.69
C SER A 131 6.44 9.51 -16.76
N LYS A 132 6.22 10.84 -16.66
CA LYS A 132 6.83 11.83 -17.56
C LYS A 132 8.33 11.96 -17.30
N LEU A 133 8.74 12.04 -16.03
CA LEU A 133 10.13 12.22 -15.60
C LEU A 133 10.99 10.98 -15.89
N CYS A 134 10.44 9.79 -15.75
CA CYS A 134 11.14 8.52 -15.94
C CYS A 134 11.14 8.01 -17.40
N LYS A 135 10.69 8.80 -18.37
CA LYS A 135 10.82 8.42 -19.79
C LYS A 135 12.29 8.22 -20.13
N PRO A 136 12.65 7.12 -20.83
CA PRO A 136 14.01 6.93 -21.30
C PRO A 136 14.46 8.16 -22.08
N ARG A 137 15.56 8.79 -21.68
CA ARG A 137 16.17 9.83 -22.50
C ARG A 137 16.48 9.21 -23.85
N LYS A 138 16.01 9.81 -24.96
CA LYS A 138 16.35 9.38 -26.32
C LYS A 138 17.84 9.59 -26.55
N GLY A 139 18.66 8.76 -25.94
CA GLY A 139 20.05 8.61 -26.27
C GLY A 139 20.16 7.78 -27.53
N LYS A 140 20.97 8.19 -28.46
CA LYS A 140 21.27 7.46 -29.71
C LYS A 140 21.94 6.11 -29.36
N SER A 141 21.14 5.12 -28.97
CA SER A 141 21.61 3.73 -28.92
C SER A 141 21.34 3.11 -30.28
N LYS A 142 22.41 2.92 -31.03
CA LYS A 142 22.43 2.07 -32.26
C LYS A 142 22.39 0.61 -31.79
N THR A 143 21.25 0.05 -31.43
CA THR A 143 21.05 -1.41 -31.46
C THR A 143 19.56 -1.75 -31.34
N SER A 144 19.11 -2.55 -32.33
CA SER A 144 17.92 -3.38 -32.45
C SER A 144 16.52 -2.73 -32.27
N LYS A 145 15.80 -2.70 -33.41
CA LYS A 145 14.37 -2.36 -33.51
C LYS A 145 13.50 -3.33 -32.70
N PRO A 146 12.55 -2.85 -31.86
CA PRO A 146 11.47 -3.69 -31.34
C PRO A 146 10.47 -3.98 -32.47
N ARG A 147 10.08 -5.23 -32.63
CA ARG A 147 8.99 -5.65 -33.53
C ARG A 147 7.67 -5.00 -33.11
N ALA A 148 7.01 -4.35 -34.06
CA ALA A 148 5.66 -3.82 -33.89
C ALA A 148 4.65 -4.97 -33.75
N GLY A 149 4.07 -5.12 -32.57
CA GLY A 149 2.90 -5.95 -32.29
C GLY A 149 1.66 -5.06 -32.20
N LYS A 150 0.61 -5.42 -32.95
CA LYS A 150 -0.68 -4.74 -33.02
C LYS A 150 -1.34 -4.63 -31.64
N ARG A 151 -1.78 -3.42 -31.30
CA ARG A 151 -2.66 -3.17 -30.13
C ARG A 151 -4.08 -3.59 -30.48
N GLU A 152 -4.59 -4.61 -29.83
CA GLU A 152 -6.02 -4.84 -29.71
C GLU A 152 -6.52 -4.30 -28.37
N SER A 153 -7.54 -3.44 -28.47
CA SER A 153 -8.26 -2.85 -27.35
C SER A 153 -9.29 -3.84 -26.82
N SER A 154 -9.13 -4.33 -25.61
CA SER A 154 -10.23 -4.95 -24.85
C SER A 154 -10.05 -4.82 -23.35
N LYS A 155 -11.07 -4.24 -22.73
CA LYS A 155 -11.54 -4.26 -21.34
C LYS A 155 -10.58 -4.61 -20.21
N ALA A 156 -10.50 -3.63 -19.32
CA ALA A 156 -9.90 -3.53 -18.02
C ALA A 156 -9.93 -4.79 -17.14
N GLU A 157 -8.81 -5.44 -17.04
CA GLU A 157 -8.23 -5.95 -15.82
C GLU A 157 -6.73 -5.63 -15.93
N SER A 158 -6.28 -4.62 -15.18
CA SER A 158 -4.89 -4.21 -15.15
C SER A 158 -4.05 -5.32 -14.50
N LYS A 159 -3.66 -6.32 -15.27
CA LYS A 159 -2.63 -7.29 -14.90
C LYS A 159 -1.27 -6.61 -15.01
N TYR A 160 -0.89 -5.85 -14.00
CA TYR A 160 0.51 -5.47 -13.80
C TYR A 160 1.33 -6.74 -13.50
N LYS A 161 1.75 -7.45 -14.53
CA LYS A 161 2.72 -8.55 -14.42
C LYS A 161 4.13 -7.96 -14.25
N SER A 162 4.40 -7.41 -13.06
CA SER A 162 5.76 -7.10 -12.68
C SER A 162 6.48 -8.40 -12.30
N LYS A 163 7.72 -8.59 -12.75
CA LYS A 163 8.58 -9.70 -12.28
C LYS A 163 9.07 -9.48 -10.84
N LEU A 164 8.96 -8.26 -10.31
CA LEU A 164 9.50 -7.86 -9.02
C LEU A 164 8.48 -7.94 -7.89
N ILE A 165 7.20 -7.71 -8.20
CA ILE A 165 6.15 -7.56 -7.19
C ILE A 165 4.80 -8.06 -7.75
N GLU A 166 4.07 -8.80 -6.94
CA GLU A 166 2.68 -9.19 -7.17
C GLU A 166 1.77 -8.30 -6.34
N ILE A 167 0.80 -7.63 -6.98
CA ILE A 167 -0.15 -6.74 -6.31
C ILE A 167 -1.57 -7.24 -6.56
N LYS A 168 -2.35 -7.45 -5.48
CA LYS A 168 -3.71 -7.98 -5.53
C LYS A 168 -4.66 -7.10 -4.74
N SER A 169 -5.86 -6.83 -5.29
CA SER A 169 -6.95 -6.21 -4.54
C SER A 169 -7.68 -7.23 -3.66
N SER A 170 -8.07 -6.81 -2.45
CA SER A 170 -8.90 -7.60 -1.54
C SER A 170 -9.61 -6.71 -0.52
N SER A 171 -10.83 -7.10 -0.09
CA SER A 171 -11.58 -6.43 0.98
C SER A 171 -11.83 -4.93 0.73
N ARG A 172 -12.08 -4.53 -0.52
CA ARG A 172 -12.28 -3.11 -0.89
C ARG A 172 -13.45 -2.48 -0.14
N GLN A 173 -14.56 -3.19 0.03
CA GLN A 173 -15.76 -2.64 0.66
C GLN A 173 -15.49 -2.26 2.12
N GLU A 174 -14.85 -3.12 2.87
CA GLU A 174 -14.50 -2.90 4.27
C GLU A 174 -13.49 -1.73 4.41
N CYS A 175 -12.57 -1.60 3.47
CA CYS A 175 -11.62 -0.47 3.44
C CYS A 175 -12.32 0.86 3.12
N LEU A 176 -13.32 0.86 2.24
CA LEU A 176 -14.12 2.05 1.91
C LEU A 176 -14.90 2.59 3.13
N GLU A 177 -15.26 1.75 4.09
CA GLU A 177 -15.91 2.20 5.33
C GLU A 177 -15.02 3.16 6.12
N VAL A 178 -13.72 2.87 6.20
CA VAL A 178 -12.75 3.77 6.85
C VAL A 178 -12.65 5.11 6.12
N PHE A 179 -12.69 5.10 4.79
CA PHE A 179 -12.66 6.31 3.96
C PHE A 179 -13.90 7.17 4.19
N ARG A 180 -15.08 6.55 4.28
CA ARG A 180 -16.34 7.24 4.61
C ARG A 180 -16.31 7.86 6.01
N GLU A 181 -15.84 7.11 7.02
CA GLU A 181 -15.67 7.62 8.38
C GLU A 181 -14.77 8.86 8.39
N TRP A 182 -13.62 8.77 7.73
CA TRP A 182 -12.66 9.89 7.65
C TRP A 182 -13.26 11.09 6.90
N LYS A 183 -13.94 10.86 5.76
CA LYS A 183 -14.59 11.93 4.96
C LYS A 183 -15.60 12.73 5.77
N ASN A 184 -16.30 12.08 6.69
CA ASN A 184 -17.30 12.71 7.56
C ASN A 184 -16.70 13.31 8.85
N LYS A 185 -15.43 13.08 9.13
CA LYS A 185 -14.79 13.58 10.34
C LYS A 185 -14.55 15.10 10.28
N LYS A 186 -15.03 15.82 11.31
CA LYS A 186 -14.74 17.26 11.48
C LYS A 186 -13.25 17.47 11.77
N GLY A 187 -12.66 18.51 11.18
CA GLY A 187 -11.24 18.86 11.40
C GLY A 187 -10.23 17.89 10.75
N ARG A 188 -10.66 17.09 9.78
CA ARG A 188 -9.72 16.28 8.99
C ARG A 188 -8.77 17.18 8.20
N VAL A 189 -7.53 16.77 8.05
CA VAL A 189 -6.50 17.45 7.27
C VAL A 189 -6.16 16.63 6.06
N VAL A 190 -6.33 17.20 4.86
CA VAL A 190 -5.82 16.66 3.60
C VAL A 190 -4.44 17.27 3.37
N TYR A 191 -3.47 16.52 2.92
CA TYR A 191 -2.08 16.95 2.70
C TYR A 191 -1.52 16.37 1.41
#